data_888275864a2929a841f282f1d978994e
#
_entry.id   888275864a2929a841f282f1d978994e
#
_cell.length_a   1.000
_cell.length_b   1.000
_cell.length_c   1.000
_cell.angle_alpha   90.00
_cell.angle_beta   90.00
_cell.angle_gamma   90.00
#
_symmetry.space_group_name_H-M   'P 1'
#
loop_
_entity.id
_entity.type
_entity.pdbx_description
1 polymer ?
#
loop_
_entity_poly.entity_id
_entity_poly.type
_entity_poly.pdbx_seq_one_letter_code
_entity_poly.pdbx_strand_id
1 'polypeptide(L)'
;MSCPRCGSEGHSNATATLSIGPSTEPTIALVGNPNVGKSTLFNQLTGARQRVVNAPGTTVQVASGNWHKAKLKVLDLPGTYSLIATSPDEQVVSDTISCAPGTITDREKTRGIDLVLVLLDGSSLTRSLYLLGQVGQTGQPVAAVVTMADVAAENGDVIDYDALSRTLGIP
;
A
#
# COMPACT_ATOMS: atom_id res chain seq x y z
N MET A 1 20.65 5.01 3.67
CA MET A 1 20.12 6.39 3.74
C MET A 1 19.04 6.40 4.81
N SER A 2 19.25 7.13 5.90
CA SER A 2 18.29 7.23 7.01
C SER A 2 17.13 8.15 6.62
N CYS A 3 15.90 7.71 6.87
CA CYS A 3 14.71 8.52 6.67
C CYS A 3 14.79 9.78 7.59
N PRO A 4 14.77 11.01 7.05
CA PRO A 4 14.95 12.22 7.88
C PRO A 4 13.82 12.50 8.86
N ARG A 5 12.71 11.76 8.79
CA ARG A 5 11.53 11.91 9.66
C ARG A 5 11.41 10.88 10.78
N CYS A 6 12.29 9.87 10.81
CA CYS A 6 12.32 8.87 11.88
C CYS A 6 13.42 9.10 12.93
N GLY A 7 14.19 10.20 12.81
CA GLY A 7 15.25 10.59 13.74
C GLY A 7 14.77 11.60 14.76
N SER A 8 15.00 11.27 16.01
CA SER A 8 14.76 12.01 17.24
C SER A 8 15.09 13.50 17.16
N GLU A 9 14.14 14.33 17.54
CA GLU A 9 14.20 15.45 18.50
C GLU A 9 13.09 16.46 18.22
N GLY A 10 12.19 16.54 19.14
CA GLY A 10 11.46 17.68 19.62
C GLY A 10 10.86 18.69 18.62
N HIS A 11 9.82 18.30 17.87
CA HIS A 11 8.75 19.23 17.49
C HIS A 11 7.45 18.42 17.40
N SER A 12 6.46 18.86 18.14
CA SER A 12 5.13 18.28 18.28
C SER A 12 4.31 18.41 17.00
N ASN A 13 4.72 17.68 15.94
CA ASN A 13 3.83 17.30 14.85
C ASN A 13 3.73 15.78 14.90
N ALA A 14 2.59 15.31 15.39
CA ALA A 14 2.28 13.88 15.47
C ALA A 14 2.31 13.29 14.07
N THR A 15 3.46 12.70 13.71
CA THR A 15 3.57 11.85 12.53
C THR A 15 2.63 10.67 12.77
N ALA A 16 1.60 10.56 11.96
CA ALA A 16 0.59 9.51 12.06
C ALA A 16 1.20 8.18 11.63
N THR A 17 1.89 7.51 12.55
CA THR A 17 2.40 6.15 12.33
C THR A 17 1.30 5.17 12.70
N LEU A 18 0.85 4.36 11.75
CA LEU A 18 -0.05 3.25 12.01
C LEU A 18 0.65 2.25 12.94
N SER A 19 0.24 2.21 14.21
CA SER A 19 0.69 1.21 15.16
C SER A 19 0.03 -0.13 14.82
N ILE A 20 0.71 -0.92 14.01
CA ILE A 20 0.34 -2.31 13.75
C ILE A 20 0.88 -3.11 14.94
N GLY A 21 0.01 -3.58 15.83
CA GLY A 21 0.40 -4.34 17.02
C GLY A 21 1.37 -5.49 16.70
N PRO A 22 2.06 -6.06 17.69
CA PRO A 22 3.11 -7.06 17.48
C PRO A 22 2.53 -8.30 16.81
N SER A 23 2.69 -8.40 15.50
CA SER A 23 2.37 -9.57 14.71
C SER A 23 3.68 -10.17 14.21
N THR A 24 3.82 -11.49 14.33
CA THR A 24 4.93 -12.24 13.70
C THR A 24 4.67 -12.47 12.21
N GLU A 25 3.45 -12.21 11.74
CA GLU A 25 3.04 -12.40 10.35
C GLU A 25 3.48 -11.22 9.48
N PRO A 26 4.04 -11.47 8.28
CA PRO A 26 4.40 -10.41 7.35
C PRO A 26 3.19 -9.55 6.98
N THR A 27 3.44 -8.27 6.73
CA THR A 27 2.40 -7.28 6.43
C THR A 27 2.50 -6.80 4.99
N ILE A 28 1.40 -6.92 4.25
CA ILE A 28 1.25 -6.40 2.88
C ILE A 28 0.34 -5.18 2.92
N ALA A 29 0.77 -4.08 2.28
CA ALA A 29 -0.08 -2.91 2.06
C ALA A 29 -0.63 -2.91 0.64
N LEU A 30 -1.94 -2.78 0.49
CA LEU A 30 -2.60 -2.59 -0.80
C LEU A 30 -2.64 -1.11 -1.14
N VAL A 31 -2.12 -0.76 -2.29
CA VAL A 31 -2.05 0.61 -2.81
C VAL A 31 -2.60 0.63 -4.22
N GLY A 32 -3.29 1.70 -4.59
CA GLY A 32 -3.83 1.83 -5.94
C GLY A 32 -4.75 3.03 -6.05
N ASN A 33 -5.09 3.35 -7.28
CA ASN A 33 -6.00 4.45 -7.59
C ASN A 33 -7.39 4.23 -6.96
N PRO A 34 -8.17 5.27 -6.72
CA PRO A 34 -9.58 5.10 -6.37
C PRO A 34 -10.31 4.24 -7.40
N ASN A 35 -11.21 3.38 -6.92
CA ASN A 35 -12.07 2.49 -7.72
C ASN A 35 -11.35 1.40 -8.53
N VAL A 36 -10.07 1.14 -8.29
CA VAL A 36 -9.29 0.08 -8.96
C VAL A 36 -9.62 -1.35 -8.47
N GLY A 37 -10.61 -1.50 -7.58
CA GLY A 37 -10.97 -2.80 -7.02
C GLY A 37 -10.17 -3.21 -5.77
N LYS A 38 -9.45 -2.27 -5.14
CA LYS A 38 -8.60 -2.52 -3.98
C LYS A 38 -9.35 -3.17 -2.81
N SER A 39 -10.46 -2.59 -2.37
CA SER A 39 -11.27 -3.13 -1.28
C SER A 39 -11.97 -4.45 -1.66
N THR A 40 -12.24 -4.68 -2.94
CA THR A 40 -12.73 -5.96 -3.44
C THR A 40 -11.69 -7.05 -3.26
N LEU A 41 -10.44 -6.79 -3.68
CA LEU A 41 -9.32 -7.71 -3.47
C LEU A 41 -9.08 -7.94 -1.98
N PHE A 42 -9.06 -6.89 -1.17
CA PHE A 42 -8.91 -6.99 0.27
C PHE A 42 -9.97 -7.93 0.89
N ASN A 43 -11.25 -7.75 0.54
CA ASN A 43 -12.33 -8.57 1.05
C ASN A 43 -12.21 -10.04 0.60
N GLN A 44 -11.76 -10.29 -0.63
CA GLN A 44 -11.52 -11.65 -1.13
C GLN A 44 -10.37 -12.34 -0.37
N LEU A 45 -9.30 -11.64 -0.07
CA LEU A 45 -8.14 -12.18 0.64
C LEU A 45 -8.44 -12.45 2.12
N THR A 46 -9.17 -11.54 2.78
CA THR A 46 -9.41 -11.58 4.23
C THR A 46 -10.74 -12.23 4.61
N GLY A 47 -11.59 -12.58 3.62
CA GLY A 47 -12.94 -13.12 3.85
C GLY A 47 -13.88 -12.08 4.46
N ALA A 48 -13.70 -10.79 4.12
CA ALA A 48 -14.45 -9.63 4.64
C ALA A 48 -14.36 -9.47 6.18
N ARG A 49 -13.41 -10.13 6.84
CA ARG A 49 -13.11 -9.96 8.26
C ARG A 49 -12.10 -8.84 8.43
N GLN A 50 -12.59 -7.63 8.47
CA GLN A 50 -11.77 -6.43 8.61
C GLN A 50 -11.88 -5.82 10.01
N ARG A 51 -10.80 -5.20 10.46
CA ARG A 51 -10.79 -4.24 11.56
C ARG A 51 -10.50 -2.87 10.97
N VAL A 52 -11.37 -1.92 11.20
CA VAL A 52 -11.15 -0.53 10.80
C VAL A 52 -10.44 0.16 11.95
N VAL A 53 -9.31 0.79 11.64
CA VAL A 53 -8.52 1.57 12.59
C VAL A 53 -8.35 2.96 12.00
N ASN A 54 -8.60 3.99 12.78
CA ASN A 54 -8.27 5.35 12.34
C ASN A 54 -6.75 5.53 12.35
N ALA A 55 -6.21 6.12 11.31
CA ALA A 55 -4.81 6.50 11.30
C ALA A 55 -4.58 7.56 12.40
N PRO A 56 -3.50 7.43 13.22
CA PRO A 56 -3.24 8.33 14.33
C PRO A 56 -3.22 9.80 13.90
N GLY A 57 -3.97 10.66 14.64
CA GLY A 57 -4.03 12.09 14.36
C GLY A 57 -4.86 12.51 13.15
N THR A 58 -5.58 11.57 12.51
CA THR A 58 -6.44 11.85 11.35
C THR A 58 -7.81 11.20 11.50
N THR A 59 -8.78 11.60 10.67
CA THR A 59 -10.07 10.92 10.55
C THR A 59 -10.04 9.81 9.50
N VAL A 60 -8.88 9.56 8.91
CA VAL A 60 -8.71 8.59 7.81
C VAL A 60 -8.76 7.17 8.36
N GLN A 61 -9.60 6.35 7.75
CA GLN A 61 -9.80 4.96 8.11
C GLN A 61 -8.89 4.05 7.27
N VAL A 62 -8.17 3.15 7.95
CA VAL A 62 -7.38 2.09 7.34
C VAL A 62 -7.97 0.75 7.77
N ALA A 63 -8.32 -0.07 6.80
CA ALA A 63 -8.78 -1.42 7.09
C ALA A 63 -7.61 -2.38 7.20
N SER A 64 -7.64 -3.27 8.19
CA SER A 64 -6.68 -4.35 8.34
C SER A 64 -7.40 -5.69 8.48
N GLY A 65 -6.83 -6.73 7.87
CA GLY A 65 -7.35 -8.09 7.94
C GLY A 65 -6.24 -9.12 7.80
N ASN A 66 -6.56 -10.38 8.08
CA ASN A 66 -5.61 -11.47 7.97
C ASN A 66 -5.95 -12.35 6.76
N TRP A 67 -4.98 -12.56 5.91
CA TRP A 67 -5.07 -13.56 4.85
C TRP A 67 -4.58 -14.91 5.39
N HIS A 68 -5.52 -15.67 5.97
CA HIS A 68 -5.20 -16.91 6.70
C HIS A 68 -4.47 -17.96 5.85
N LYS A 69 -4.80 -18.07 4.55
CA LYS A 69 -4.16 -19.05 3.66
C LYS A 69 -2.65 -18.81 3.50
N ALA A 70 -2.24 -17.55 3.46
CA ALA A 70 -0.86 -17.16 3.28
C ALA A 70 -0.16 -16.77 4.60
N LYS A 71 -0.89 -16.73 5.71
CA LYS A 71 -0.41 -16.25 7.03
C LYS A 71 0.18 -14.84 6.93
N LEU A 72 -0.53 -13.95 6.28
CA LEU A 72 -0.14 -12.56 6.05
C LEU A 72 -1.18 -11.63 6.66
N LYS A 73 -0.72 -10.48 7.12
CA LYS A 73 -1.56 -9.34 7.44
C LYS A 73 -1.69 -8.45 6.21
N VAL A 74 -2.90 -8.02 5.92
CA VAL A 74 -3.21 -7.14 4.77
C VAL A 74 -3.75 -5.83 5.28
N LEU A 75 -3.23 -4.72 4.76
CA LEU A 75 -3.70 -3.36 5.01
C LEU A 75 -4.34 -2.82 3.74
N ASP A 76 -5.55 -2.32 3.82
CA ASP A 76 -6.22 -1.60 2.74
C ASP A 76 -6.03 -0.09 2.98
N LEU A 77 -5.07 0.51 2.28
CA LEU A 77 -4.81 1.93 2.37
C LEU A 77 -5.82 2.73 1.54
N PRO A 78 -6.08 4.00 1.86
CA PRO A 78 -6.91 4.87 1.04
C PRO A 78 -6.48 4.88 -0.43
N GLY A 79 -7.45 5.05 -1.34
CA GLY A 79 -7.14 5.20 -2.77
C GLY A 79 -6.40 6.50 -3.03
N THR A 80 -5.29 6.43 -3.78
CA THR A 80 -4.52 7.62 -4.16
C THR A 80 -4.06 7.54 -5.60
N TYR A 81 -3.89 8.69 -6.23
CA TYR A 81 -3.29 8.82 -7.56
C TYR A 81 -1.79 9.13 -7.49
N SER A 82 -1.30 9.55 -6.32
CA SER A 82 0.07 10.00 -6.13
C SER A 82 0.50 9.85 -4.68
N LEU A 83 1.80 9.68 -4.44
CA LEU A 83 2.41 9.79 -3.11
C LEU A 83 2.78 11.23 -2.74
N ILE A 84 2.55 12.20 -3.63
CA ILE A 84 2.67 13.63 -3.31
C ILE A 84 1.40 14.01 -2.56
N ALA A 85 1.49 14.09 -1.24
CA ALA A 85 0.33 14.29 -0.38
C ALA A 85 -0.24 15.71 -0.55
N THR A 86 -1.44 15.79 -1.09
CA THR A 86 -2.24 17.01 -1.18
C THR A 86 -3.48 16.94 -0.31
N SER A 87 -3.81 15.73 0.19
CA SER A 87 -4.93 15.46 1.07
C SER A 87 -4.50 14.64 2.29
N PRO A 88 -5.29 14.63 3.39
CA PRO A 88 -5.01 13.78 4.55
C PRO A 88 -4.91 12.29 4.21
N ASP A 89 -5.72 11.81 3.28
CA ASP A 89 -5.72 10.42 2.83
C ASP A 89 -4.41 10.05 2.14
N GLU A 90 -3.93 10.92 1.24
CA GLU A 90 -2.66 10.76 0.55
C GLU A 90 -1.47 10.86 1.51
N GLN A 91 -1.57 11.71 2.53
CA GLN A 91 -0.55 11.81 3.57
C GLN A 91 -0.41 10.49 4.33
N VAL A 92 -1.51 9.84 4.70
CA VAL A 92 -1.49 8.54 5.38
C VAL A 92 -0.84 7.47 4.52
N VAL A 93 -1.16 7.44 3.23
CA VAL A 93 -0.53 6.48 2.29
C VAL A 93 0.97 6.75 2.19
N SER A 94 1.37 8.00 1.96
CA SER A 94 2.76 8.41 1.83
C SER A 94 3.56 8.09 3.10
N ASP A 95 3.05 8.43 4.28
CA ASP A 95 3.72 8.18 5.56
C ASP A 95 3.83 6.68 5.84
N THR A 96 2.77 5.92 5.55
CA THR A 96 2.74 4.47 5.78
C THR A 96 3.76 3.73 4.89
N ILE A 97 3.92 4.13 3.63
CA ILE A 97 4.83 3.49 2.68
C ILE A 97 6.28 3.97 2.91
N SER A 98 6.49 5.22 3.29
CA SER A 98 7.84 5.80 3.45
C SER A 98 8.56 5.29 4.71
N CYS A 99 7.86 4.63 5.64
CA CYS A 99 8.50 4.01 6.80
C CYS A 99 9.30 2.78 6.37
N ALA A 100 10.62 2.86 6.48
CA ALA A 100 11.53 1.78 6.09
C ALA A 100 11.21 0.45 6.80
N PRO A 101 11.35 -0.70 6.11
CA PRO A 101 11.20 -2.01 6.73
C PRO A 101 12.18 -2.13 7.91
N GLY A 102 11.66 -2.41 9.10
CA GLY A 102 12.50 -2.68 10.27
C GLY A 102 13.01 -1.47 11.04
N THR A 103 12.47 -0.26 10.83
CA THR A 103 12.77 0.87 11.73
C THR A 103 12.11 0.62 13.08
N ILE A 104 12.86 -0.03 13.97
CA ILE A 104 12.49 -0.29 15.35
C ILE A 104 12.73 1.01 16.12
N THR A 105 11.70 1.74 16.48
CA THR A 105 11.78 2.67 17.58
C THR A 105 11.52 1.91 18.88
N ASP A 106 12.39 2.08 19.84
CA ASP A 106 12.71 1.23 20.99
C ASP A 106 11.64 1.09 22.09
N ARG A 107 10.36 1.31 21.84
CA ARG A 107 9.30 1.14 22.85
C ARG A 107 8.02 0.41 22.43
N GLU A 108 7.77 0.24 21.15
CA GLU A 108 6.74 -0.69 20.64
C GLU A 108 7.25 -1.25 19.32
N LYS A 109 7.32 -2.57 19.20
CA LYS A 109 7.74 -3.28 17.98
C LYS A 109 6.76 -3.00 16.84
N THR A 110 6.80 -1.81 16.29
CA THR A 110 6.06 -1.45 15.08
C THR A 110 6.80 -2.07 13.92
N ARG A 111 6.33 -3.20 13.46
CA ARG A 111 6.83 -3.84 12.26
C ARG A 111 6.36 -3.02 11.06
N GLY A 112 7.28 -2.63 10.18
CA GLY A 112 6.97 -1.93 8.94
C GLY A 112 6.19 -2.82 7.96
N ILE A 113 5.90 -2.27 6.79
CA ILE A 113 5.35 -3.00 5.65
C ILE A 113 6.46 -3.87 5.07
N ASP A 114 6.18 -5.16 4.86
CA ASP A 114 7.13 -6.10 4.26
C ASP A 114 7.01 -6.11 2.72
N LEU A 115 5.83 -5.76 2.18
CA LEU A 115 5.57 -5.68 0.74
C LEU A 115 4.48 -4.65 0.44
N VAL A 116 4.68 -3.84 -0.57
CA VAL A 116 3.65 -2.98 -1.16
C VAL A 116 3.10 -3.66 -2.40
N LEU A 117 1.82 -4.00 -2.38
CA LEU A 117 1.11 -4.56 -3.53
C LEU A 117 0.34 -3.44 -4.23
N VAL A 118 0.82 -3.04 -5.41
CA VAL A 118 0.21 -1.96 -6.20
C VAL A 118 -0.81 -2.54 -7.16
N LEU A 119 -2.06 -2.05 -7.07
CA LEU A 119 -3.12 -2.43 -8.01
C LEU A 119 -3.08 -1.53 -9.24
N LEU A 120 -2.92 -2.16 -10.39
CA LEU A 120 -2.90 -1.51 -11.70
C LEU A 120 -4.25 -1.69 -12.37
N ASP A 121 -4.88 -0.58 -12.73
CA ASP A 121 -6.11 -0.59 -13.52
C ASP A 121 -5.81 -0.98 -14.96
N GLY A 122 -6.23 -2.16 -15.39
CA GLY A 122 -6.02 -2.67 -16.74
C GLY A 122 -6.68 -1.81 -17.82
N SER A 123 -7.79 -1.15 -17.50
CA SER A 123 -8.48 -0.24 -18.42
C SER A 123 -7.80 1.15 -18.53
N SER A 124 -6.86 1.45 -17.62
CA SER A 124 -6.14 2.73 -17.60
C SER A 124 -4.74 2.57 -16.99
N LEU A 125 -3.90 1.73 -17.59
CA LEU A 125 -2.56 1.37 -17.11
C LEU A 125 -1.66 2.60 -16.87
N THR A 126 -1.66 3.55 -17.81
CA THR A 126 -0.78 4.74 -17.75
C THR A 126 -0.92 5.48 -16.41
N ARG A 127 -2.15 5.64 -15.91
CA ARG A 127 -2.42 6.33 -14.64
C ARG A 127 -1.89 5.52 -13.45
N SER A 128 -2.07 4.21 -13.49
CA SER A 128 -1.60 3.33 -12.42
C SER A 128 -0.09 3.17 -12.39
N LEU A 129 0.56 3.17 -13.56
CA LEU A 129 2.01 3.09 -13.70
C LEU A 129 2.72 4.33 -13.11
N TYR A 130 2.08 5.49 -13.16
CA TYR A 130 2.61 6.70 -12.50
C TYR A 130 2.75 6.50 -10.99
N LEU A 131 1.69 6.00 -10.34
CA LEU A 131 1.72 5.69 -8.90
C LEU A 131 2.74 4.59 -8.58
N LEU A 132 2.79 3.52 -9.40
CA LEU A 132 3.76 2.44 -9.25
C LEU A 132 5.20 2.97 -9.29
N GLY A 133 5.51 3.87 -10.22
CA GLY A 133 6.83 4.50 -10.32
C GLY A 133 7.21 5.28 -9.06
N GLN A 134 6.26 5.98 -8.45
CA GLN A 134 6.51 6.68 -7.18
C GLN A 134 6.71 5.71 -6.01
N VAL A 135 5.91 4.63 -5.94
CA VAL A 135 6.09 3.58 -4.91
C VAL A 135 7.46 2.92 -5.07
N GLY A 136 7.90 2.62 -6.29
CA GLY A 136 9.22 2.04 -6.55
C GLY A 136 10.39 2.91 -6.06
N GLN A 137 10.22 4.24 -6.02
CA GLN A 137 11.24 5.16 -5.52
C GLN A 137 11.36 5.16 -3.99
N THR A 138 10.41 4.58 -3.27
CA THR A 138 10.46 4.51 -1.79
C THR A 138 11.47 3.50 -1.27
N GLY A 139 11.95 2.60 -2.11
CA GLY A 139 12.86 1.52 -1.74
C GLY A 139 12.19 0.35 -1.01
N GLN A 140 10.86 0.33 -0.91
CA GLN A 140 10.11 -0.79 -0.39
C GLN A 140 10.08 -1.95 -1.39
N PRO A 141 9.98 -3.21 -0.94
CA PRO A 141 9.64 -4.32 -1.82
C PRO A 141 8.28 -4.09 -2.47
N VAL A 142 8.21 -4.20 -3.79
CA VAL A 142 7.00 -3.91 -4.57
C VAL A 142 6.64 -5.11 -5.44
N ALA A 143 5.35 -5.41 -5.48
CA ALA A 143 4.75 -6.28 -6.49
C ALA A 143 3.52 -5.58 -7.08
N ALA A 144 3.10 -5.99 -8.28
CA ALA A 144 1.93 -5.43 -8.92
C ALA A 144 0.89 -6.51 -9.22
N VAL A 145 -0.38 -6.09 -9.19
CA VAL A 145 -1.49 -6.92 -9.67
C VAL A 145 -2.37 -6.10 -10.60
N VAL A 146 -2.66 -6.63 -11.77
CA VAL A 146 -3.57 -6.00 -12.72
C VAL A 146 -5.00 -6.39 -12.36
N THR A 147 -5.84 -5.39 -12.20
CA THR A 147 -7.30 -5.51 -11.99
C THR A 147 -8.04 -4.98 -13.20
N MET A 148 -9.36 -5.10 -13.25
CA MET A 148 -10.19 -4.62 -14.37
C MET A 148 -9.73 -5.17 -15.75
N ALA A 149 -9.18 -6.39 -15.78
CA ALA A 149 -8.73 -7.03 -17.01
C ALA A 149 -9.90 -7.38 -17.95
N ASP A 150 -11.06 -7.66 -17.37
CA ASP A 150 -12.32 -7.84 -18.09
C ASP A 150 -12.76 -6.56 -18.81
N VAL A 151 -12.71 -5.42 -18.15
CA VAL A 151 -13.02 -4.11 -18.74
C VAL A 151 -12.01 -3.74 -19.84
N ALA A 152 -10.72 -4.01 -19.63
CA ALA A 152 -9.70 -3.81 -20.65
C ALA A 152 -10.00 -4.64 -21.91
N ALA A 153 -10.33 -5.92 -21.72
CA ALA A 153 -10.66 -6.82 -22.83
C ALA A 153 -11.93 -6.37 -23.58
N GLU A 154 -12.96 -5.89 -22.89
CA GLU A 154 -14.17 -5.31 -23.49
C GLU A 154 -13.86 -4.07 -24.34
N ASN A 155 -12.87 -3.27 -23.94
CA ASN A 155 -12.39 -2.12 -24.70
C ASN A 155 -11.48 -2.50 -25.89
N GLY A 156 -11.16 -3.79 -26.06
CA GLY A 156 -10.26 -4.27 -27.09
C GLY A 156 -8.77 -4.18 -26.74
N ASP A 157 -8.44 -3.86 -25.49
CA ASP A 157 -7.06 -3.81 -25.02
C ASP A 157 -6.55 -5.21 -24.69
N VAL A 158 -5.33 -5.52 -25.15
CA VAL A 158 -4.64 -6.77 -24.87
C VAL A 158 -3.43 -6.46 -23.97
N ILE A 159 -3.43 -7.02 -22.76
CA ILE A 159 -2.35 -6.82 -21.81
C ILE A 159 -1.40 -8.03 -21.88
N ASP A 160 -0.15 -7.79 -22.30
CA ASP A 160 0.93 -8.77 -22.19
C ASP A 160 1.57 -8.67 -20.80
N TYR A 161 1.11 -9.53 -19.89
CA TYR A 161 1.57 -9.53 -18.49
C TYR A 161 3.07 -9.86 -18.37
N ASP A 162 3.57 -10.76 -19.22
CA ASP A 162 4.99 -11.14 -19.19
C ASP A 162 5.88 -10.00 -19.67
N ALA A 163 5.46 -9.29 -20.71
CA ALA A 163 6.16 -8.10 -21.17
C ALA A 163 6.10 -6.98 -20.14
N LEU A 164 4.95 -6.80 -19.49
CA LEU A 164 4.76 -5.80 -18.43
C LEU A 164 5.69 -6.08 -17.25
N SER A 165 5.69 -7.31 -16.73
CA SER A 165 6.55 -7.73 -15.61
C SER A 165 8.04 -7.56 -15.95
N ARG A 166 8.47 -8.01 -17.15
CA ARG A 166 9.87 -7.83 -17.59
C ARG A 166 10.26 -6.36 -17.70
N THR A 167 9.37 -5.53 -18.20
CA THR A 167 9.64 -4.09 -18.39
C THR A 167 9.72 -3.35 -17.07
N LEU A 168 8.86 -3.70 -16.13
CA LEU A 168 8.82 -3.08 -14.81
C LEU A 168 9.88 -3.66 -13.85
N GLY A 169 10.39 -4.85 -14.12
CA GLY A 169 11.35 -5.55 -13.25
C GLY A 169 10.76 -6.03 -11.94
N ILE A 170 9.44 -6.21 -11.88
CA ILE A 170 8.69 -6.68 -10.71
C ILE A 170 7.69 -7.78 -11.10
N PRO A 171 7.32 -8.67 -10.14
CA PRO A 171 6.28 -9.65 -10.35
C PRO A 171 4.90 -9.03 -10.41
#